data_97f23730c154347fe65ed739aea17748
#
_entry.id   97f23730c154347fe65ed739aea17748
#
_cell.length_a   1.000
_cell.length_b   1.000
_cell.length_c   1.000
_cell.angle_alpha   90.00
_cell.angle_beta   90.00
_cell.angle_gamma   90.00
#
_symmetry.space_group_name_H-M   'P 1'
#
loop_
_entity.id
_entity.type
_entity.pdbx_description
1 polymer ?
#
loop_
_entity_poly.entity_id
_entity_poly.type
_entity_poly.pdbx_seq_one_letter_code
_entity_poly.pdbx_strand_id
1 'polypeptide(L)'
;MFSRALNLLCVPTPPATPPASSRNSPYDTMSHRKVDVDSLGLDDEDYESAALNPAGPPPDVLNAVAAERAAHVANLLARGAVAEALSAALTGDAPYGTDPALAPAKEQSTKAVADVLTTARVADAAQYLPTLTPADRDLLLKYVYKAMAQPQLYNCGALLAWHEKITEVSGVGSIVRVMSDRRVI
;
A
#
# COMPACT_ATOMS: atom_id res chain seq x y z
N MET A 1 37.32 53.49 22.00
CA MET A 1 36.06 53.78 22.64
C MET A 1 34.97 53.05 21.83
N PHE A 2 34.62 51.80 22.16
CA PHE A 2 33.35 51.21 21.78
C PHE A 2 33.12 50.01 22.71
N SER A 3 32.14 50.20 23.60
CA SER A 3 31.70 49.27 24.62
C SER A 3 30.92 48.14 23.96
N ARG A 4 31.34 46.89 24.11
CA ARG A 4 30.61 45.71 23.71
C ARG A 4 29.71 45.23 24.87
N ALA A 5 28.43 45.47 24.74
CA ALA A 5 27.42 44.93 25.65
C ALA A 5 27.29 43.40 25.41
N LEU A 6 27.55 42.60 26.44
CA LEU A 6 27.26 41.20 26.51
C LEU A 6 25.74 41.01 26.67
N ASN A 7 25.09 40.48 25.65
CA ASN A 7 23.73 39.98 25.75
C ASN A 7 23.75 38.58 26.37
N LEU A 8 23.44 38.50 27.66
CA LEU A 8 23.15 37.22 28.32
C LEU A 8 21.82 36.72 27.80
N LEU A 9 21.87 35.71 26.95
CA LEU A 9 20.71 34.89 26.56
C LEU A 9 20.23 34.08 27.77
N CYS A 10 19.13 34.51 28.34
CA CYS A 10 18.38 33.78 29.37
C CYS A 10 17.83 32.52 28.74
N VAL A 11 18.42 31.36 29.02
CA VAL A 11 17.87 30.04 28.64
C VAL A 11 16.75 29.74 29.58
N PRO A 12 15.50 29.52 29.10
CA PRO A 12 14.42 29.12 29.97
C PRO A 12 14.66 27.70 30.48
N THR A 13 14.73 27.55 31.79
CA THR A 13 14.75 26.25 32.46
C THR A 13 13.45 25.47 32.15
N PRO A 14 13.52 24.18 31.80
CA PRO A 14 12.33 23.38 31.61
C PRO A 14 11.55 23.29 32.92
N PRO A 15 10.20 23.25 32.87
CA PRO A 15 9.40 23.14 34.07
C PRO A 15 9.70 21.83 34.79
N ALA A 16 9.87 21.93 36.11
CA ALA A 16 10.10 20.78 36.99
C ALA A 16 8.98 19.77 36.84
N THR A 17 9.32 18.52 36.57
CA THR A 17 8.41 17.38 36.61
C THR A 17 7.72 17.34 37.97
N PRO A 18 6.36 17.27 38.02
CA PRO A 18 5.66 17.13 39.28
C PRO A 18 6.03 15.76 39.93
N PRO A 19 6.15 15.70 41.26
CA PRO A 19 6.44 14.46 41.96
C PRO A 19 5.29 13.46 41.69
N ALA A 20 5.67 12.21 41.41
CA ALA A 20 4.74 11.10 41.26
C ALA A 20 3.83 11.01 42.50
N SER A 21 2.61 11.53 42.35
CA SER A 21 1.56 11.40 43.33
C SER A 21 1.11 9.92 43.32
N SER A 22 1.53 9.18 44.33
CA SER A 22 0.97 7.87 44.67
C SER A 22 -0.50 8.03 45.06
N ARG A 23 -1.37 8.12 44.08
CA ARG A 23 -2.82 7.97 44.30
C ARG A 23 -3.12 6.48 44.32
N ASN A 24 -3.09 5.88 45.50
CA ASN A 24 -3.78 4.63 45.75
C ASN A 24 -5.27 4.85 45.51
N SER A 25 -5.72 4.61 44.30
CA SER A 25 -7.14 4.57 43.95
C SER A 25 -7.73 3.28 44.50
N PRO A 26 -8.88 3.31 45.21
CA PRO A 26 -9.54 2.08 45.70
C PRO A 26 -10.00 1.15 44.58
N TYR A 27 -9.86 1.55 43.30
CA TYR A 27 -10.15 0.74 42.12
C TYR A 27 -8.95 -0.11 41.65
N ASP A 28 -7.74 0.10 42.23
CA ASP A 28 -6.51 -0.60 41.85
C ASP A 28 -6.47 -2.08 42.31
N THR A 29 -7.38 -2.46 43.20
CA THR A 29 -7.45 -3.82 43.76
C THR A 29 -8.38 -4.76 42.97
N MET A 30 -9.15 -4.28 41.99
CA MET A 30 -10.09 -5.11 41.24
C MET A 30 -9.66 -5.40 39.80
N SER A 31 -8.53 -4.90 39.34
CA SER A 31 -8.04 -5.20 38.01
C SER A 31 -7.20 -6.48 38.00
N HIS A 32 -7.80 -7.59 37.58
CA HIS A 32 -7.10 -8.83 37.32
C HIS A 32 -6.12 -8.76 36.12
N ARG A 33 -6.08 -7.61 35.46
CA ARG A 33 -5.18 -7.35 34.31
C ARG A 33 -4.51 -6.00 34.52
N LYS A 34 -3.34 -6.00 35.12
CA LYS A 34 -2.40 -4.90 34.99
C LYS A 34 -1.72 -5.03 33.62
N VAL A 35 -2.40 -4.59 32.60
CA VAL A 35 -1.79 -4.44 31.28
C VAL A 35 -1.18 -3.04 31.25
N ASP A 36 0.13 -2.99 31.18
CA ASP A 36 0.85 -1.75 30.93
C ASP A 36 0.66 -1.39 29.45
N VAL A 37 -0.30 -0.49 29.19
CA VAL A 37 -0.67 -0.09 27.84
C VAL A 37 0.47 0.68 27.17
N ASP A 38 1.32 1.34 27.96
CA ASP A 38 2.44 2.13 27.46
C ASP A 38 3.61 1.24 26.97
N SER A 39 3.69 -0.01 27.48
CA SER A 39 4.68 -0.98 27.00
C SER A 39 4.28 -1.68 25.71
N LEU A 40 3.00 -1.65 25.34
CA LEU A 40 2.51 -2.27 24.10
C LEU A 40 2.84 -1.46 22.86
N GLY A 41 3.14 -0.16 23.00
CA GLY A 41 3.51 0.70 21.88
C GLY A 41 4.89 0.41 21.28
N LEU A 42 5.75 -0.30 22.01
CA LEU A 42 7.09 -0.66 21.53
C LEU A 42 7.07 -1.90 20.61
N ASP A 43 6.07 -2.77 20.79
CA ASP A 43 5.92 -3.98 19.97
C ASP A 43 5.20 -3.71 18.63
N ASP A 44 4.49 -2.57 18.51
CA ASP A 44 3.73 -2.22 17.31
C ASP A 44 4.65 -1.95 16.10
N GLU A 45 5.84 -1.36 16.31
CA GLU A 45 6.79 -1.08 15.22
C GLU A 45 7.36 -2.38 14.63
N ASP A 46 7.70 -3.35 15.46
CA ASP A 46 8.21 -4.65 15.02
C ASP A 46 7.12 -5.49 14.34
N TYR A 47 5.90 -5.42 14.85
CA TYR A 47 4.75 -6.11 14.26
C TYR A 47 4.35 -5.49 12.92
N GLU A 48 4.34 -4.17 12.79
CA GLU A 48 4.06 -3.49 11.54
C GLU A 48 5.13 -3.80 10.48
N SER A 49 6.40 -3.78 10.84
CA SER A 49 7.49 -4.06 9.90
C SER A 49 7.46 -5.50 9.39
N ALA A 50 7.19 -6.48 10.25
CA ALA A 50 7.09 -7.90 9.89
C ALA A 50 5.82 -8.20 9.05
N ALA A 51 4.70 -7.52 9.33
CA ALA A 51 3.45 -7.68 8.57
C ALA A 51 3.49 -6.99 7.20
N LEU A 52 4.20 -5.86 7.10
CA LEU A 52 4.35 -5.08 5.86
C LEU A 52 5.43 -5.66 4.94
N ASN A 53 6.46 -6.25 5.51
CA ASN A 53 7.58 -6.87 4.81
C ASN A 53 7.68 -8.36 5.20
N PRO A 54 6.74 -9.22 4.77
CA PRO A 54 6.93 -10.65 4.93
C PRO A 54 8.26 -11.01 4.29
N ALA A 55 8.99 -11.95 4.90
CA ALA A 55 10.26 -12.46 4.34
C ALA A 55 10.00 -13.08 2.96
N GLY A 56 9.96 -12.24 1.96
CA GLY A 56 9.75 -12.54 0.56
C GLY A 56 11.06 -12.73 -0.19
N PRO A 57 11.00 -13.05 -1.48
CA PRO A 57 12.17 -13.12 -2.32
C PRO A 57 12.92 -11.77 -2.34
N PRO A 58 14.25 -11.79 -2.56
CA PRO A 58 15.05 -10.57 -2.58
C PRO A 58 14.57 -9.59 -3.66
N PRO A 59 14.74 -8.28 -3.47
CA PRO A 59 14.21 -7.25 -4.37
C PRO A 59 14.69 -7.39 -5.81
N ASP A 60 15.92 -7.88 -6.02
CA ASP A 60 16.49 -8.10 -7.36
C ASP A 60 15.69 -9.14 -8.14
N VAL A 61 15.28 -10.23 -7.47
CA VAL A 61 14.45 -11.27 -8.08
C VAL A 61 13.06 -10.73 -8.41
N LEU A 62 12.46 -9.95 -7.51
CA LEU A 62 11.14 -9.34 -7.76
C LEU A 62 11.19 -8.34 -8.93
N ASN A 63 12.26 -7.57 -9.04
CA ASN A 63 12.46 -6.66 -10.17
C ASN A 63 12.60 -7.41 -11.50
N ALA A 64 13.35 -8.52 -11.53
CA ALA A 64 13.50 -9.35 -12.72
C ALA A 64 12.16 -9.98 -13.13
N VAL A 65 11.43 -10.57 -12.18
CA VAL A 65 10.11 -11.18 -12.42
C VAL A 65 9.10 -10.13 -12.91
N ALA A 66 9.11 -8.92 -12.34
CA ALA A 66 8.24 -7.84 -12.80
C ALA A 66 8.54 -7.40 -14.24
N ALA A 67 9.83 -7.34 -14.61
CA ALA A 67 10.25 -7.02 -15.96
C ALA A 67 9.83 -8.10 -16.98
N GLU A 68 10.03 -9.37 -16.65
CA GLU A 68 9.59 -10.50 -17.49
C GLU A 68 8.07 -10.52 -17.67
N ARG A 69 7.32 -10.29 -16.58
CA ARG A 69 5.86 -10.20 -16.61
C ARG A 69 5.41 -9.03 -17.49
N ALA A 70 6.02 -7.86 -17.36
CA ALA A 70 5.69 -6.70 -18.18
C ALA A 70 5.95 -6.96 -19.68
N ALA A 71 7.06 -7.61 -20.02
CA ALA A 71 7.37 -8.01 -21.39
C ALA A 71 6.37 -9.04 -21.93
N HIS A 72 5.99 -10.03 -21.12
CA HIS A 72 4.98 -11.02 -21.51
C HIS A 72 3.61 -10.39 -21.75
N VAL A 73 3.17 -9.49 -20.87
CA VAL A 73 1.91 -8.72 -21.03
C VAL A 73 1.94 -7.89 -22.31
N ALA A 74 3.05 -7.19 -22.59
CA ALA A 74 3.19 -6.40 -23.82
C ALA A 74 3.06 -7.28 -25.08
N ASN A 75 3.64 -8.48 -25.08
CA ASN A 75 3.50 -9.43 -26.18
C ASN A 75 2.06 -9.92 -26.38
N LEU A 76 1.33 -10.16 -25.28
CA LEU A 76 -0.08 -10.55 -25.34
C LEU A 76 -0.97 -9.41 -25.85
N LEU A 77 -0.71 -8.18 -25.43
CA LEU A 77 -1.41 -6.98 -25.93
C LEU A 77 -1.17 -6.78 -27.44
N ALA A 78 0.06 -7.00 -27.91
CA ALA A 78 0.39 -6.91 -29.33
C ALA A 78 -0.38 -7.93 -30.18
N ARG A 79 -0.76 -9.08 -29.59
CA ARG A 79 -1.62 -10.10 -30.24
C ARG A 79 -3.11 -9.80 -30.10
N GLY A 80 -3.48 -8.82 -29.31
CA GLY A 80 -4.88 -8.51 -29.00
C GLY A 80 -5.53 -9.46 -27.99
N ALA A 81 -4.76 -10.32 -27.31
CA ALA A 81 -5.22 -11.26 -26.28
C ALA A 81 -5.40 -10.58 -24.92
N VAL A 82 -6.35 -9.65 -24.82
CA VAL A 82 -6.54 -8.78 -23.65
C VAL A 82 -6.90 -9.57 -22.37
N ALA A 83 -7.74 -10.60 -22.48
CA ALA A 83 -8.12 -11.43 -21.33
C ALA A 83 -6.91 -12.17 -20.72
N GLU A 84 -6.08 -12.74 -21.61
CA GLU A 84 -4.84 -13.43 -21.19
C GLU A 84 -3.82 -12.43 -20.65
N ALA A 85 -3.72 -11.24 -21.25
CA ALA A 85 -2.85 -10.18 -20.76
C ALA A 85 -3.25 -9.72 -19.35
N LEU A 86 -4.55 -9.58 -19.07
CA LEU A 86 -5.05 -9.20 -17.77
C LEU A 86 -4.74 -10.27 -16.71
N SER A 87 -5.02 -11.53 -17.01
CA SER A 87 -4.70 -12.63 -16.10
C SER A 87 -3.18 -12.74 -15.87
N ALA A 88 -2.37 -12.65 -16.92
CA ALA A 88 -0.90 -12.69 -16.82
C ALA A 88 -0.33 -11.52 -15.99
N ALA A 89 -0.92 -10.32 -16.09
CA ALA A 89 -0.50 -9.16 -15.32
C ALA A 89 -0.78 -9.32 -13.81
N LEU A 90 -1.81 -10.06 -13.44
CA LEU A 90 -2.22 -10.30 -12.05
C LEU A 90 -1.65 -11.60 -11.47
N THR A 91 -1.19 -12.53 -12.32
CA THR A 91 -0.63 -13.80 -11.88
C THR A 91 0.71 -13.61 -11.19
N GLY A 92 0.91 -14.30 -10.06
CA GLY A 92 2.14 -14.30 -9.28
C GLY A 92 2.12 -13.24 -8.17
N ASP A 93 3.23 -13.22 -7.43
CA ASP A 93 3.36 -12.33 -6.28
C ASP A 93 3.49 -10.87 -6.73
N ALA A 94 2.61 -10.03 -6.19
CA ALA A 94 2.75 -8.60 -6.35
C ALA A 94 3.94 -8.09 -5.51
N PRO A 95 4.67 -7.06 -5.96
CA PRO A 95 5.82 -6.53 -5.24
C PRO A 95 5.36 -5.72 -4.02
N TYR A 96 4.93 -6.42 -2.97
CA TYR A 96 4.55 -5.81 -1.70
C TYR A 96 5.78 -5.42 -0.88
N GLY A 97 5.67 -4.34 -0.12
CA GLY A 97 6.70 -3.89 0.81
C GLY A 97 6.90 -2.39 0.77
N THR A 98 7.61 -1.85 1.75
CA THR A 98 7.97 -0.42 1.84
C THR A 98 9.39 -0.14 1.36
N ASP A 99 10.12 -1.18 0.94
CA ASP A 99 11.52 -1.09 0.55
C ASP A 99 11.67 -0.24 -0.73
N PRO A 100 12.51 0.79 -0.75
CA PRO A 100 12.75 1.61 -1.93
C PRO A 100 13.37 0.81 -3.10
N ALA A 101 14.05 -0.30 -2.81
CA ALA A 101 14.59 -1.18 -3.84
C ALA A 101 13.51 -1.87 -4.69
N LEU A 102 12.26 -1.94 -4.19
CA LEU A 102 11.11 -2.49 -4.92
C LEU A 102 10.38 -1.46 -5.80
N ALA A 103 10.77 -0.19 -5.74
CA ALA A 103 10.11 0.86 -6.53
C ALA A 103 10.05 0.53 -8.04
N PRO A 104 11.13 0.08 -8.70
CA PRO A 104 11.07 -0.26 -10.12
C PRO A 104 10.09 -1.40 -10.42
N ALA A 105 10.03 -2.45 -9.59
CA ALA A 105 9.09 -3.56 -9.78
C ALA A 105 7.63 -3.09 -9.64
N LYS A 106 7.36 -2.21 -8.67
CA LYS A 106 6.03 -1.63 -8.44
C LYS A 106 5.58 -0.77 -9.61
N GLU A 107 6.45 0.09 -10.12
CA GLU A 107 6.17 0.94 -11.27
C GLU A 107 5.94 0.13 -12.53
N GLN A 108 6.79 -0.85 -12.82
CA GLN A 108 6.64 -1.74 -13.98
C GLN A 108 5.34 -2.55 -13.92
N SER A 109 5.02 -3.12 -12.77
CA SER A 109 3.77 -3.87 -12.59
C SER A 109 2.54 -2.96 -12.73
N THR A 110 2.57 -1.76 -12.13
CA THR A 110 1.48 -0.77 -12.25
C THR A 110 1.30 -0.33 -13.69
N LYS A 111 2.40 -0.07 -14.40
CA LYS A 111 2.38 0.31 -15.81
C LYS A 111 1.80 -0.82 -16.67
N ALA A 112 2.25 -2.06 -16.50
CA ALA A 112 1.74 -3.20 -17.25
C ALA A 112 0.22 -3.36 -17.09
N VAL A 113 -0.30 -3.25 -15.85
CA VAL A 113 -1.74 -3.31 -15.59
C VAL A 113 -2.47 -2.11 -16.23
N ALA A 114 -1.94 -0.90 -16.09
CA ALA A 114 -2.54 0.29 -16.67
C ALA A 114 -2.60 0.25 -18.20
N ASP A 115 -1.56 -0.28 -18.86
CA ASP A 115 -1.51 -0.48 -20.31
C ASP A 115 -2.60 -1.46 -20.76
N VAL A 116 -2.83 -2.56 -20.02
CA VAL A 116 -3.93 -3.50 -20.29
C VAL A 116 -5.27 -2.80 -20.17
N LEU A 117 -5.51 -2.06 -19.07
CA LEU A 117 -6.78 -1.38 -18.82
C LEU A 117 -7.07 -0.25 -19.83
N THR A 118 -6.03 0.38 -20.35
CA THR A 118 -6.17 1.43 -21.37
C THR A 118 -6.46 0.83 -22.75
N THR A 119 -5.88 -0.33 -23.05
CA THR A 119 -6.09 -1.04 -24.33
C THR A 119 -7.44 -1.76 -24.34
N ALA A 120 -7.85 -2.30 -23.21
CA ALA A 120 -9.10 -3.02 -23.06
C ALA A 120 -10.32 -2.07 -23.11
N ARG A 121 -11.37 -2.49 -23.80
CA ARG A 121 -12.62 -1.73 -23.80
C ARG A 121 -13.34 -1.97 -22.47
N VAL A 122 -13.79 -0.92 -21.83
CA VAL A 122 -14.56 -0.99 -20.57
C VAL A 122 -15.86 -1.82 -20.74
N ALA A 123 -16.44 -1.80 -21.95
CA ALA A 123 -17.64 -2.59 -22.26
C ALA A 123 -17.39 -4.10 -22.11
N ASP A 124 -16.19 -4.58 -22.40
CA ASP A 124 -15.83 -5.99 -22.33
C ASP A 124 -15.41 -6.41 -20.90
N ALA A 125 -15.34 -5.47 -19.97
CA ALA A 125 -15.00 -5.74 -18.55
C ALA A 125 -15.93 -6.80 -17.93
N ALA A 126 -17.21 -6.80 -18.29
CA ALA A 126 -18.19 -7.79 -17.81
C ALA A 126 -17.83 -9.24 -18.23
N GLN A 127 -17.03 -9.42 -19.28
CA GLN A 127 -16.55 -10.74 -19.71
C GLN A 127 -15.27 -11.15 -19.00
N TYR A 128 -14.36 -10.19 -18.74
CA TYR A 128 -13.03 -10.48 -18.15
C TYR A 128 -13.09 -10.61 -16.63
N LEU A 129 -13.84 -9.75 -15.94
CA LEU A 129 -13.87 -9.71 -14.48
C LEU A 129 -14.40 -11.00 -13.82
N PRO A 130 -15.44 -11.70 -14.33
CA PRO A 130 -15.88 -12.94 -13.74
C PRO A 130 -14.86 -14.09 -13.84
N THR A 131 -13.95 -14.05 -14.83
CA THR A 131 -12.92 -15.08 -15.00
C THR A 131 -11.78 -14.95 -13.99
N LEU A 132 -11.61 -13.78 -13.38
CA LEU A 132 -10.62 -13.52 -12.35
C LEU A 132 -11.08 -14.03 -10.98
N THR A 133 -10.12 -14.51 -10.19
CA THR A 133 -10.42 -14.88 -8.80
C THR A 133 -10.78 -13.63 -7.96
N PRO A 134 -11.47 -13.77 -6.84
CA PRO A 134 -11.75 -12.63 -5.95
C PRO A 134 -10.48 -11.91 -5.48
N ALA A 135 -9.39 -12.66 -5.22
CA ALA A 135 -8.10 -12.11 -4.84
C ALA A 135 -7.47 -11.28 -5.97
N ASP A 136 -7.55 -11.76 -7.22
CA ASP A 136 -7.02 -11.01 -8.37
C ASP A 136 -7.83 -9.73 -8.63
N ARG A 137 -9.14 -9.75 -8.39
CA ARG A 137 -9.97 -8.54 -8.48
C ARG A 137 -9.62 -7.51 -7.42
N ASP A 138 -9.34 -7.94 -6.18
CA ASP A 138 -8.87 -7.06 -5.12
C ASP A 138 -7.48 -6.50 -5.46
N LEU A 139 -6.57 -7.32 -6.00
CA LEU A 139 -5.26 -6.89 -6.47
C LEU A 139 -5.37 -5.90 -7.64
N LEU A 140 -6.23 -6.17 -8.61
CA LEU A 140 -6.51 -5.24 -9.72
C LEU A 140 -6.98 -3.88 -9.20
N LEU A 141 -7.87 -3.88 -8.21
CA LEU A 141 -8.36 -2.65 -7.60
C LEU A 141 -7.25 -1.85 -6.91
N LYS A 142 -6.28 -2.52 -6.26
CA LYS A 142 -5.08 -1.87 -5.70
C LYS A 142 -4.26 -1.18 -6.79
N TYR A 143 -4.02 -1.85 -7.92
CA TYR A 143 -3.30 -1.25 -9.04
C TYR A 143 -4.05 -0.06 -9.63
N VAL A 144 -5.39 -0.13 -9.72
CA VAL A 144 -6.21 1.00 -10.17
C VAL A 144 -6.02 2.21 -9.25
N TYR A 145 -6.05 2.03 -7.92
CA TYR A 145 -5.80 3.13 -6.98
C TYR A 145 -4.39 3.67 -7.08
N LYS A 146 -3.38 2.79 -7.25
CA LYS A 146 -1.98 3.20 -7.43
C LYS A 146 -1.80 4.02 -8.71
N ALA A 147 -2.43 3.60 -9.81
CA ALA A 147 -2.37 4.33 -11.07
C ALA A 147 -3.13 5.68 -10.98
N MET A 148 -4.28 5.75 -10.29
CA MET A 148 -5.00 7.00 -10.08
C MET A 148 -4.23 8.00 -9.21
N ALA A 149 -3.32 7.55 -8.36
CA ALA A 149 -2.43 8.44 -7.61
C ALA A 149 -1.42 9.19 -8.50
N GLN A 150 -1.27 8.80 -9.76
CA GLN A 150 -0.33 9.38 -10.72
C GLN A 150 -1.07 9.91 -11.98
N PRO A 151 -1.90 10.95 -11.85
CA PRO A 151 -2.75 11.44 -12.95
C PRO A 151 -1.97 12.00 -14.14
N GLN A 152 -0.69 12.33 -13.98
CA GLN A 152 0.16 12.79 -15.07
C GLN A 152 0.57 11.65 -16.03
N LEU A 153 0.61 10.40 -15.53
CA LEU A 153 1.07 9.24 -16.30
C LEU A 153 -0.08 8.42 -16.87
N TYR A 154 -1.23 8.39 -16.18
CA TYR A 154 -2.33 7.50 -16.53
C TYR A 154 -3.66 8.24 -16.74
N ASN A 155 -4.50 7.69 -17.63
CA ASN A 155 -5.83 8.23 -17.88
C ASN A 155 -6.81 7.87 -16.76
N CYS A 156 -7.00 8.79 -15.80
CA CYS A 156 -7.90 8.59 -14.67
C CYS A 156 -9.35 8.34 -15.08
N GLY A 157 -9.80 8.89 -16.22
CA GLY A 157 -11.18 8.67 -16.70
C GLY A 157 -11.44 7.20 -17.06
N ALA A 158 -10.49 6.56 -17.76
CA ALA A 158 -10.57 5.15 -18.07
C ALA A 158 -10.48 4.29 -16.79
N LEU A 159 -9.58 4.63 -15.87
CA LEU A 159 -9.42 3.93 -14.59
C LEU A 159 -10.67 4.01 -13.70
N LEU A 160 -11.36 5.14 -13.67
CA LEU A 160 -12.62 5.29 -12.94
C LEU A 160 -13.73 4.43 -13.55
N ALA A 161 -13.81 4.37 -14.87
CA ALA A 161 -14.78 3.49 -15.53
C ALA A 161 -14.51 2.00 -15.23
N TRP A 162 -13.23 1.61 -15.16
CA TRP A 162 -12.85 0.27 -14.72
C TRP A 162 -13.17 0.02 -13.25
N HIS A 163 -12.91 1.00 -12.39
CA HIS A 163 -13.27 0.93 -10.97
C HIS A 163 -14.77 0.67 -10.78
N GLU A 164 -15.63 1.38 -11.52
CA GLU A 164 -17.08 1.16 -11.50
C GLU A 164 -17.43 -0.29 -11.85
N LYS A 165 -16.87 -0.81 -12.95
CA LYS A 165 -17.13 -2.18 -13.38
C LYS A 165 -16.61 -3.25 -12.41
N ILE A 166 -15.44 -3.04 -11.81
CA ILE A 166 -14.91 -3.92 -10.79
C ILE A 166 -15.83 -3.94 -9.56
N THR A 167 -16.31 -2.79 -9.12
CA THR A 167 -17.20 -2.70 -7.95
C THR A 167 -18.59 -3.25 -8.22
N GLU A 168 -19.12 -3.15 -9.44
CA GLU A 168 -20.36 -3.82 -9.83
C GLU A 168 -20.28 -5.35 -9.68
N VAL A 169 -19.14 -5.94 -10.06
CA VAL A 169 -18.95 -7.42 -10.02
C VAL A 169 -18.55 -7.91 -8.64
N SER A 170 -17.65 -7.16 -7.95
CA SER A 170 -17.03 -7.61 -6.68
C SER A 170 -17.76 -7.10 -5.44
N GLY A 171 -18.63 -6.10 -5.61
CA GLY A 171 -19.33 -5.42 -4.53
C GLY A 171 -18.43 -4.45 -3.74
N VAL A 172 -19.05 -3.66 -2.86
CA VAL A 172 -18.38 -2.68 -1.99
C VAL A 172 -17.35 -3.34 -1.04
N GLY A 173 -17.56 -4.61 -0.71
CA GLY A 173 -16.64 -5.38 0.15
C GLY A 173 -15.22 -5.46 -0.40
N SER A 174 -15.02 -5.42 -1.72
CA SER A 174 -13.68 -5.39 -2.33
C SER A 174 -12.93 -4.09 -2.00
N ILE A 175 -13.63 -2.96 -2.01
CA ILE A 175 -13.07 -1.66 -1.61
C ILE A 175 -12.61 -1.71 -0.15
N VAL A 176 -13.46 -2.24 0.74
CA VAL A 176 -13.12 -2.34 2.16
C VAL A 176 -11.89 -3.22 2.36
N ARG A 177 -11.82 -4.40 1.71
CA ARG A 177 -10.65 -5.28 1.80
C ARG A 177 -9.37 -4.61 1.32
N VAL A 178 -9.44 -3.90 0.20
CA VAL A 178 -8.28 -3.20 -0.37
C VAL A 178 -7.81 -2.05 0.52
N MET A 179 -8.76 -1.28 1.09
CA MET A 179 -8.43 -0.16 1.97
C MET A 179 -7.94 -0.59 3.37
N SER A 180 -8.37 -1.76 3.84
CA SER A 180 -7.92 -2.31 5.12
C SER A 180 -6.63 -3.13 5.02
N ASP A 181 -6.19 -3.51 3.82
CA ASP A 181 -4.94 -4.24 3.64
C ASP A 181 -3.75 -3.28 3.78
N ARG A 182 -2.90 -3.55 4.77
CA ARG A 182 -1.69 -2.75 5.06
C ARG A 182 -0.58 -2.95 4.04
N ARG A 183 -0.62 -4.02 3.25
CA ARG A 183 0.40 -4.29 2.23
C ARG A 183 0.29 -3.32 1.07
N VAL A 184 1.33 -2.54 0.84
CA VAL A 184 1.42 -1.48 -0.17
C VAL A 184 2.11 -2.01 -1.43
N ILE A 185 1.46 -1.76 -2.58
CA ILE A 185 2.04 -1.97 -3.92
C ILE A 185 2.83 -0.74 -4.34
#